data_c136d822697bcfcaad2e584c5530a23f
#
_entry.id   c136d822697bcfcaad2e584c5530a23f
#
_cell.length_a   1.000
_cell.length_b   1.000
_cell.length_c   1.000
_cell.angle_alpha   90.00
_cell.angle_beta   90.00
_cell.angle_gamma   90.00
#
_symmetry.space_group_name_H-M   'P 1'
#
loop_
_entity.id
_entity.type
_entity.pdbx_description
1 polymer ?
#
loop_
_entity_poly.entity_id
_entity_poly.type
_entity_poly.pdbx_seq_one_letter_code
_entity_poly.pdbx_strand_id
1 'polypeptide(L)'
;PVRYRRSWTDRDAWQRPADEAILPAVGDFYRVDGEQVHEVAVGPVHAGVIEPGHFRFQCYGETVFHLEIALGYQHRGIEETLLGGPDARTIHLIETLAGDTSVAHATAYCQVSEALAGCAATARGQALRGIALELERMATHIGDLGALAGDVAYLPTASFCGRIRGDVLNMTALLCGSRFGRGLVRPGGVGFDANAERMAELRRRLDACEKDARVAIELLWRTSSAVVRFEEVGAVPRAIAVELGLVGPAARATGLARDIRRDQ
;
A
#
# COMPACT_ATOMS: atom_id res chain seq x y z
N PRO A 1 -10.41 15.83 12.22
CA PRO A 1 -10.74 14.46 11.95
C PRO A 1 -12.23 14.28 12.00
N VAL A 2 -12.77 13.72 10.93
CA VAL A 2 -14.18 13.36 10.86
C VAL A 2 -14.35 12.09 11.70
N ARG A 3 -15.10 12.15 12.79
CA ARG A 3 -15.49 10.94 13.52
C ARG A 3 -16.56 10.24 12.71
N TYR A 4 -16.23 9.16 12.02
CA TYR A 4 -17.22 8.25 11.47
C TYR A 4 -17.82 7.45 12.61
N ARG A 5 -19.08 7.71 12.95
CA ARG A 5 -19.81 7.00 14.03
C ARG A 5 -20.50 5.72 13.57
N ARG A 6 -20.43 5.36 12.27
CA ARG A 6 -21.16 4.24 11.67
C ARG A 6 -20.22 3.21 11.07
N SER A 7 -20.67 1.97 10.97
CA SER A 7 -19.89 0.88 10.41
C SER A 7 -19.71 1.06 8.89
N TRP A 8 -18.65 0.56 8.35
CA TRP A 8 -18.33 0.58 6.92
C TRP A 8 -19.35 -0.12 6.01
N THR A 9 -20.25 -0.91 6.59
CA THR A 9 -21.29 -1.64 5.88
C THR A 9 -22.59 -0.84 5.72
N ASP A 10 -22.70 0.32 6.35
CA ASP A 10 -23.86 1.18 6.27
C ASP A 10 -23.70 2.17 5.11
N ARG A 11 -24.56 2.06 4.08
CA ARG A 11 -24.53 2.98 2.93
C ARG A 11 -24.66 4.45 3.33
N ASP A 12 -25.41 4.72 4.39
CA ASP A 12 -25.57 6.07 4.91
C ASP A 12 -24.31 6.61 5.59
N ALA A 13 -23.32 5.74 5.93
CA ALA A 13 -22.04 6.16 6.47
C ALA A 13 -21.21 6.99 5.48
N TRP A 14 -21.47 6.85 4.20
CA TRP A 14 -20.81 7.59 3.12
C TRP A 14 -21.44 8.96 2.83
N GLN A 15 -22.66 9.16 3.30
CA GLN A 15 -23.38 10.43 3.15
C GLN A 15 -23.25 11.23 4.45
N ARG A 16 -22.49 12.30 4.37
CA ARG A 16 -22.45 13.28 5.44
C ARG A 16 -23.79 14.01 5.48
N PRO A 17 -24.49 14.06 6.61
CA PRO A 17 -25.64 14.93 6.75
C PRO A 17 -25.23 16.38 6.44
N ALA A 18 -26.01 17.07 5.60
CA ALA A 18 -25.68 18.42 5.16
C ALA A 18 -25.64 19.46 6.30
N ASP A 19 -26.24 19.12 7.42
CA ASP A 19 -26.36 19.94 8.64
C ASP A 19 -25.34 19.56 9.73
N GLU A 20 -24.52 18.53 9.52
CA GLU A 20 -23.51 18.14 10.51
C GLU A 20 -22.34 19.13 10.50
N ALA A 21 -22.15 19.84 11.60
CA ALA A 21 -21.04 20.76 11.77
C ALA A 21 -19.70 20.02 11.68
N ILE A 22 -18.78 20.56 10.89
CA ILE A 22 -17.37 20.09 10.91
C ILE A 22 -16.77 20.57 12.22
N LEU A 23 -16.71 19.69 13.21
CA LEU A 23 -16.01 19.97 14.45
C LEU A 23 -14.51 19.68 14.24
N PRO A 24 -13.63 20.56 14.73
CA PRO A 24 -12.21 20.24 14.80
C PRO A 24 -12.03 18.99 15.66
N ALA A 25 -11.04 18.16 15.31
CA ALA A 25 -10.72 16.96 16.06
C ALA A 25 -10.03 17.30 17.39
N VAL A 26 -10.76 17.93 18.26
CA VAL A 26 -10.43 18.00 19.68
C VAL A 26 -11.00 16.74 20.30
N GLY A 27 -10.16 15.70 20.44
CA GLY A 27 -10.54 14.49 21.16
C GLY A 27 -10.14 14.62 22.62
N ASP A 28 -10.98 14.09 23.49
CA ASP A 28 -10.55 13.78 24.86
C ASP A 28 -9.61 12.58 24.75
N PHE A 29 -8.31 12.87 24.82
CA PHE A 29 -7.29 11.84 24.79
C PHE A 29 -7.15 11.24 26.20
N TYR A 30 -7.05 9.92 26.26
CA TYR A 30 -6.75 9.24 27.49
C TYR A 30 -5.40 9.70 28.05
N ARG A 31 -5.32 9.96 29.36
CA ARG A 31 -4.08 10.31 30.03
C ARG A 31 -3.78 9.31 31.12
N VAL A 32 -2.53 8.92 31.20
CA VAL A 32 -1.99 8.12 32.29
C VAL A 32 -1.33 9.08 33.28
N ASP A 33 -1.75 9.05 34.53
CA ASP A 33 -1.18 9.90 35.59
C ASP A 33 0.10 9.29 36.17
N GLY A 34 1.10 10.12 36.42
CA GLY A 34 2.37 9.72 37.03
C GLY A 34 3.46 10.76 36.80
N GLU A 35 4.30 11.01 37.81
CA GLU A 35 5.37 12.02 37.73
C GLU A 35 6.39 11.79 36.61
N GLN A 36 6.58 10.54 36.21
CA GLN A 36 7.55 10.16 35.17
C GLN A 36 6.87 9.72 33.87
N VAL A 37 5.54 9.81 33.81
CA VAL A 37 4.81 9.52 32.57
C VAL A 37 4.90 10.73 31.65
N HIS A 38 5.29 10.48 30.41
CA HIS A 38 5.37 11.51 29.37
C HIS A 38 4.62 11.08 28.13
N GLU A 39 4.22 12.06 27.36
CA GLU A 39 3.51 11.87 26.10
C GLU A 39 4.46 12.07 24.92
N VAL A 40 4.41 11.15 23.96
CA VAL A 40 5.10 11.26 22.70
C VAL A 40 4.06 11.23 21.58
N ALA A 41 4.06 12.28 20.76
CA ALA A 41 3.18 12.39 19.61
C ALA A 41 3.98 12.29 18.30
N VAL A 42 3.48 11.47 17.37
CA VAL A 42 4.06 11.29 16.03
C VAL A 42 2.99 11.52 14.98
N GLY A 43 3.30 12.34 13.98
CA GLY A 43 2.37 12.67 12.90
C GLY A 43 1.36 13.77 13.27
N PRO A 44 0.39 14.06 12.38
CA PRO A 44 0.08 13.35 11.12
C PRO A 44 1.07 13.61 9.97
N VAL A 45 1.91 14.63 10.06
CA VAL A 45 2.96 14.91 9.08
C VAL A 45 4.25 14.28 9.54
N HIS A 46 4.67 13.22 8.89
CA HIS A 46 5.92 12.51 9.16
C HIS A 46 6.51 11.99 7.85
N ALA A 47 7.81 11.71 7.84
CA ALA A 47 8.48 11.05 6.74
C ALA A 47 8.38 9.53 6.94
N GLY A 48 7.83 8.81 5.97
CA GLY A 48 7.73 7.35 6.08
C GLY A 48 6.89 6.74 4.98
N VAL A 49 6.83 5.42 4.98
CA VAL A 49 6.07 4.62 4.00
C VAL A 49 4.60 4.51 4.40
N ILE A 50 4.30 4.64 5.69
CA ILE A 50 2.93 4.60 6.20
C ILE A 50 2.16 5.87 5.82
N GLU A 51 0.86 5.73 5.65
CA GLU A 51 -0.03 6.87 5.42
C GLU A 51 -0.03 7.83 6.62
N PRO A 52 -0.29 9.14 6.37
CA PRO A 52 -0.41 10.12 7.44
C PRO A 52 -1.39 9.69 8.51
N GLY A 53 -0.91 9.57 9.72
CA GLY A 53 -1.68 9.22 10.90
C GLY A 53 -1.10 9.91 12.13
N HIS A 54 -1.94 10.19 13.10
CA HIS A 54 -1.49 10.70 14.40
C HIS A 54 -1.42 9.55 15.40
N PHE A 55 -0.24 9.35 15.94
CA PHE A 55 0.06 8.34 16.95
C PHE A 55 0.42 9.06 18.24
N ARG A 56 -0.27 8.75 19.30
CA ARG A 56 -0.07 9.35 20.59
C ARG A 56 0.22 8.29 21.64
N PHE A 57 1.43 8.33 22.15
CA PHE A 57 1.94 7.35 23.13
C PHE A 57 1.95 7.99 24.51
N GLN A 58 1.51 7.23 25.52
CA GLN A 58 1.74 7.52 26.94
C GLN A 58 2.85 6.59 27.42
N CYS A 59 4.00 7.14 27.77
CA CYS A 59 5.21 6.35 28.03
C CYS A 59 5.75 6.59 29.45
N TYR A 60 6.38 5.55 29.99
CA TYR A 60 7.29 5.62 31.11
C TYR A 60 8.64 5.07 30.67
N GLY A 61 9.63 5.93 30.50
CA GLY A 61 10.85 5.55 29.78
C GLY A 61 10.54 5.01 28.38
N GLU A 62 10.97 3.80 28.10
CA GLU A 62 10.70 3.11 26.81
C GLU A 62 9.43 2.24 26.85
N THR A 63 8.76 2.14 27.98
CA THR A 63 7.54 1.34 28.12
C THR A 63 6.31 2.15 27.70
N VAL A 64 5.58 1.65 26.71
CA VAL A 64 4.31 2.24 26.27
C VAL A 64 3.17 1.69 27.09
N PHE A 65 2.47 2.55 27.83
CA PHE A 65 1.29 2.17 28.62
C PHE A 65 0.00 2.30 27.81
N HIS A 66 -0.06 3.27 26.90
CA HIS A 66 -1.24 3.50 26.10
C HIS A 66 -0.86 4.08 24.74
N LEU A 67 -1.56 3.64 23.70
CA LEU A 67 -1.41 4.13 22.34
C LEU A 67 -2.78 4.49 21.77
N GLU A 68 -2.90 5.72 21.29
CA GLU A 68 -4.04 6.16 20.48
C GLU A 68 -3.60 6.40 19.06
N ILE A 69 -4.42 5.98 18.11
CA ILE A 69 -4.15 6.10 16.69
C ILE A 69 -5.33 6.81 16.02
N ALA A 70 -5.06 7.91 15.36
CA ALA A 70 -6.03 8.61 14.51
C ALA A 70 -5.57 8.56 13.06
N LEU A 71 -6.41 7.97 12.21
CA LEU A 71 -6.18 7.81 10.77
C LEU A 71 -7.13 8.71 9.97
N GLY A 72 -7.09 8.65 8.64
CA GLY A 72 -8.01 9.36 7.76
C GLY A 72 -7.50 10.71 7.24
N TYR A 73 -6.24 11.07 7.52
CA TYR A 73 -5.66 12.33 7.08
C TYR A 73 -5.45 12.44 5.55
N GLN A 74 -5.50 11.33 4.84
CA GLN A 74 -5.48 11.29 3.37
C GLN A 74 -6.86 11.05 2.74
N HIS A 75 -7.92 11.13 3.52
CA HIS A 75 -9.27 10.98 2.97
C HIS A 75 -9.57 12.07 1.94
N ARG A 76 -9.93 11.66 0.72
CA ARG A 76 -10.17 12.55 -0.43
C ARG A 76 -11.58 12.44 -0.99
N GLY A 77 -12.44 11.65 -0.39
CA GLY A 77 -13.83 11.44 -0.84
C GLY A 77 -13.94 10.78 -2.22
N ILE A 78 -12.98 9.92 -2.61
CA ILE A 78 -12.99 9.29 -3.94
C ILE A 78 -14.20 8.39 -4.09
N GLU A 79 -14.54 7.62 -3.08
CA GLU A 79 -15.69 6.71 -3.07
C GLU A 79 -17.00 7.49 -3.27
N GLU A 80 -17.14 8.63 -2.59
CA GLU A 80 -18.31 9.51 -2.77
C GLU A 80 -18.39 10.05 -4.20
N THR A 81 -17.25 10.42 -4.78
CA THR A 81 -17.16 10.90 -6.17
C THR A 81 -17.55 9.82 -7.19
N LEU A 82 -17.44 8.54 -6.83
CA LEU A 82 -17.82 7.39 -7.66
C LEU A 82 -19.33 7.07 -7.61
N LEU A 83 -20.10 7.72 -6.70
CA LEU A 83 -21.51 7.51 -6.54
C LEU A 83 -22.26 8.04 -7.74
N GLY A 84 -22.51 7.84 -8.70
CA GLY A 84 -23.23 8.38 -9.88
C GLY A 84 -23.05 7.50 -11.10
N GLY A 85 -22.32 6.43 -10.92
CA GLY A 85 -22.00 5.47 -11.96
C GLY A 85 -20.73 5.82 -12.75
N PRO A 86 -20.23 4.88 -13.56
CA PRO A 86 -18.99 5.05 -14.29
C PRO A 86 -19.13 6.08 -15.41
N ASP A 87 -18.16 6.98 -15.48
CA ASP A 87 -17.95 7.92 -16.57
C ASP A 87 -16.50 7.83 -17.09
N ALA A 88 -16.13 8.68 -18.04
CA ALA A 88 -14.79 8.71 -18.65
C ALA A 88 -13.68 9.06 -17.62
N ARG A 89 -14.00 9.68 -16.50
CA ARG A 89 -13.05 10.05 -15.43
C ARG A 89 -12.88 8.96 -14.39
N THR A 90 -13.81 8.03 -14.32
CA THR A 90 -13.83 6.99 -13.28
C THR A 90 -12.53 6.22 -13.21
N ILE A 91 -11.95 5.81 -14.34
CA ILE A 91 -10.68 5.08 -14.36
C ILE A 91 -9.54 5.88 -13.74
N HIS A 92 -9.52 7.19 -13.92
CA HIS A 92 -8.49 8.06 -13.34
C HIS A 92 -8.66 8.24 -11.83
N LEU A 93 -9.90 8.25 -11.34
CA LEU A 93 -10.19 8.26 -9.90
C LEU A 93 -9.75 6.93 -9.27
N ILE A 94 -10.05 5.81 -9.92
CA ILE A 94 -9.64 4.47 -9.48
C ILE A 94 -8.11 4.35 -9.40
N GLU A 95 -7.38 4.88 -10.39
CA GLU A 95 -5.91 4.90 -10.38
C GLU A 95 -5.30 5.70 -9.22
N THR A 96 -6.11 6.48 -8.52
CA THR A 96 -5.68 7.33 -7.40
C THR A 96 -6.19 6.90 -6.04
N LEU A 97 -6.88 5.76 -5.94
CA LEU A 97 -7.38 5.24 -4.66
C LEU A 97 -6.25 5.07 -3.65
N ALA A 98 -5.14 4.51 -4.10
CA ALA A 98 -3.90 4.47 -3.33
C ALA A 98 -2.70 4.79 -4.25
N GLY A 99 -1.72 5.54 -3.72
CA GLY A 99 -0.63 6.09 -4.52
C GLY A 99 0.27 5.05 -5.16
N ASP A 100 0.47 3.91 -4.49
CA ASP A 100 1.42 2.87 -4.89
C ASP A 100 0.79 1.69 -5.65
N THR A 101 -0.54 1.65 -5.79
CA THR A 101 -1.29 0.51 -6.35
C THR A 101 -2.24 0.92 -7.47
N SER A 102 -1.81 1.82 -8.34
CA SER A 102 -2.60 2.32 -9.46
C SER A 102 -2.99 1.21 -10.45
N VAL A 103 -2.05 0.31 -10.79
CA VAL A 103 -2.28 -0.79 -11.74
C VAL A 103 -3.25 -1.82 -11.15
N ALA A 104 -3.11 -2.17 -9.87
CA ALA A 104 -3.96 -3.14 -9.20
C ALA A 104 -5.42 -2.66 -9.13
N HIS A 105 -5.65 -1.42 -8.69
CA HIS A 105 -6.99 -0.85 -8.62
C HIS A 105 -7.62 -0.69 -10.00
N ALA A 106 -6.86 -0.19 -10.99
CA ALA A 106 -7.35 -0.10 -12.36
C ALA A 106 -7.69 -1.46 -12.96
N THR A 107 -6.89 -2.49 -12.67
CA THR A 107 -7.16 -3.86 -13.12
C THR A 107 -8.42 -4.43 -12.50
N ALA A 108 -8.61 -4.28 -11.19
CA ALA A 108 -9.80 -4.74 -10.50
C ALA A 108 -11.07 -4.06 -11.05
N TYR A 109 -11.05 -2.74 -11.23
CA TYR A 109 -12.15 -2.00 -11.83
C TYR A 109 -12.44 -2.46 -13.27
N CYS A 110 -11.41 -2.65 -14.10
CA CYS A 110 -11.59 -3.09 -15.48
C CYS A 110 -12.17 -4.50 -15.55
N GLN A 111 -11.72 -5.43 -14.70
CA GLN A 111 -12.25 -6.79 -14.62
C GLN A 111 -13.74 -6.79 -14.22
N VAL A 112 -14.15 -5.99 -13.25
CA VAL A 112 -15.55 -5.84 -12.87
C VAL A 112 -16.37 -5.28 -14.03
N SER A 113 -15.89 -4.22 -14.67
CA SER A 113 -16.58 -3.58 -15.80
C SER A 113 -16.70 -4.53 -17.00
N GLU A 114 -15.65 -5.28 -17.29
CA GLU A 114 -15.60 -6.29 -18.38
C GLU A 114 -16.57 -7.43 -18.10
N ALA A 115 -16.64 -7.93 -16.88
CA ALA A 115 -17.57 -8.97 -16.48
C ALA A 115 -19.03 -8.50 -16.61
N LEU A 116 -19.34 -7.28 -16.17
CA LEU A 116 -20.69 -6.71 -16.30
C LEU A 116 -21.08 -6.44 -17.77
N ALA A 117 -20.12 -6.09 -18.62
CA ALA A 117 -20.34 -5.86 -20.03
C ALA A 117 -20.32 -7.14 -20.88
N GLY A 118 -20.02 -8.30 -20.30
CA GLY A 118 -19.88 -9.56 -21.02
C GLY A 118 -18.71 -9.55 -22.03
N CYS A 119 -17.67 -8.76 -21.80
CA CYS A 119 -16.50 -8.70 -22.65
C CYS A 119 -15.23 -9.14 -21.88
N ALA A 120 -14.17 -9.48 -22.62
CA ALA A 120 -12.89 -9.87 -22.04
C ALA A 120 -11.74 -9.13 -22.74
N ALA A 121 -10.70 -8.83 -21.98
CA ALA A 121 -9.46 -8.31 -22.55
C ALA A 121 -8.76 -9.39 -23.38
N THR A 122 -8.05 -8.97 -24.43
CA THR A 122 -7.26 -9.88 -25.27
C THR A 122 -6.17 -10.58 -24.45
N ALA A 123 -5.72 -11.75 -24.88
CA ALA A 123 -4.65 -12.50 -24.19
C ALA A 123 -3.36 -11.65 -24.04
N ARG A 124 -3.02 -10.84 -25.06
CA ARG A 124 -1.89 -9.92 -24.99
C ARG A 124 -2.13 -8.79 -23.98
N GLY A 125 -3.33 -8.23 -23.92
CA GLY A 125 -3.70 -7.23 -22.91
C GLY A 125 -3.61 -7.79 -21.48
N GLN A 126 -4.08 -9.00 -21.28
CA GLN A 126 -3.97 -9.73 -20.00
C GLN A 126 -2.51 -9.92 -19.59
N ALA A 127 -1.65 -10.37 -20.51
CA ALA A 127 -0.23 -10.55 -20.23
C ALA A 127 0.47 -9.23 -19.84
N LEU A 128 0.17 -8.12 -20.54
CA LEU A 128 0.73 -6.81 -20.22
C LEU A 128 0.22 -6.27 -18.85
N ARG A 129 -1.06 -6.49 -18.53
CA ARG A 129 -1.60 -6.21 -17.20
C ARG A 129 -0.87 -7.01 -16.12
N GLY A 130 -0.66 -8.31 -16.36
CA GLY A 130 0.07 -9.19 -15.45
C GLY A 130 1.51 -8.71 -15.21
N ILE A 131 2.24 -8.35 -16.25
CA ILE A 131 3.60 -7.79 -16.13
C ILE A 131 3.57 -6.51 -15.29
N ALA A 132 2.66 -5.59 -15.57
CA ALA A 132 2.57 -4.34 -14.84
C ALA A 132 2.19 -4.53 -13.37
N LEU A 133 1.29 -5.47 -13.06
CA LEU A 133 0.92 -5.86 -11.69
C LEU A 133 2.11 -6.40 -10.91
N GLU A 134 2.94 -7.25 -11.53
CA GLU A 134 4.12 -7.77 -10.85
C GLU A 134 5.21 -6.70 -10.68
N LEU A 135 5.38 -5.78 -11.62
CA LEU A 135 6.27 -4.64 -11.45
C LEU A 135 5.81 -3.72 -10.29
N GLU A 136 4.52 -3.43 -10.20
CA GLU A 136 3.94 -2.66 -9.09
C GLU A 136 4.17 -3.39 -7.75
N ARG A 137 3.90 -4.70 -7.71
CA ARG A 137 4.14 -5.54 -6.53
C ARG A 137 5.60 -5.54 -6.11
N MET A 138 6.52 -5.69 -7.06
CA MET A 138 7.97 -5.64 -6.80
C MET A 138 8.39 -4.28 -6.24
N ALA A 139 7.91 -3.18 -6.83
CA ALA A 139 8.21 -1.84 -6.37
C ALA A 139 7.74 -1.62 -4.93
N THR A 140 6.53 -2.09 -4.59
CA THR A 140 5.97 -2.01 -3.24
C THR A 140 6.77 -2.85 -2.26
N HIS A 141 7.02 -4.12 -2.56
CA HIS A 141 7.78 -5.01 -1.66
C HIS A 141 9.21 -4.52 -1.40
N ILE A 142 9.91 -4.04 -2.44
CA ILE A 142 11.25 -3.48 -2.28
C ILE A 142 11.20 -2.19 -1.45
N GLY A 143 10.18 -1.37 -1.67
CA GLY A 143 9.92 -0.18 -0.86
C GLY A 143 9.70 -0.51 0.61
N ASP A 144 8.87 -1.50 0.90
CA ASP A 144 8.55 -1.96 2.26
C ASP A 144 9.78 -2.54 2.97
N LEU A 145 10.59 -3.34 2.25
CA LEU A 145 11.86 -3.86 2.80
C LEU A 145 12.81 -2.72 3.18
N GLY A 146 12.90 -1.70 2.32
CA GLY A 146 13.70 -0.51 2.61
C GLY A 146 13.17 0.28 3.80
N ALA A 147 11.86 0.43 3.91
CA ALA A 147 11.21 1.11 5.03
C ALA A 147 11.43 0.37 6.34
N LEU A 148 11.19 -0.94 6.38
CA LEU A 148 11.43 -1.77 7.55
C LEU A 148 12.89 -1.69 8.02
N ALA A 149 13.84 -1.71 7.08
CA ALA A 149 15.25 -1.51 7.41
C ALA A 149 15.52 -0.11 7.99
N GLY A 150 14.85 0.92 7.45
CA GLY A 150 14.91 2.29 7.96
C GLY A 150 14.36 2.43 9.37
N ASP A 151 13.23 1.78 9.66
CA ASP A 151 12.56 1.82 10.97
C ASP A 151 13.44 1.22 12.09
N VAL A 152 14.26 0.23 11.77
CA VAL A 152 15.27 -0.29 12.70
C VAL A 152 16.65 0.41 12.58
N ALA A 153 16.69 1.56 11.92
CA ALA A 153 17.87 2.37 11.69
C ALA A 153 19.01 1.67 10.89
N TYR A 154 18.66 0.69 10.06
CA TYR A 154 19.63 0.01 9.20
C TYR A 154 19.68 0.64 7.81
N LEU A 155 20.33 1.78 7.71
CA LEU A 155 20.38 2.63 6.53
C LEU A 155 20.98 2.01 5.27
N PRO A 156 21.99 1.10 5.31
CA PRO A 156 22.54 0.48 4.10
C PRO A 156 21.48 -0.19 3.23
N THR A 157 20.67 -1.09 3.80
CA THR A 157 19.57 -1.74 3.08
C THR A 157 18.49 -0.75 2.71
N ALA A 158 18.12 0.20 3.59
CA ALA A 158 17.12 1.22 3.31
C ALA A 158 17.45 2.02 2.05
N SER A 159 18.69 2.54 1.95
CA SER A 159 19.15 3.31 0.80
C SER A 159 19.24 2.47 -0.47
N PHE A 160 19.72 1.23 -0.35
CA PHE A 160 19.85 0.32 -1.48
C PHE A 160 18.48 -0.06 -2.07
N CYS A 161 17.52 -0.41 -1.22
CA CYS A 161 16.14 -0.69 -1.63
C CYS A 161 15.47 0.54 -2.27
N GLY A 162 15.73 1.75 -1.77
CA GLY A 162 15.22 2.98 -2.38
C GLY A 162 15.66 3.15 -3.84
N ARG A 163 16.93 2.88 -4.14
CA ARG A 163 17.44 2.87 -5.52
C ARG A 163 16.78 1.79 -6.37
N ILE A 164 16.76 0.53 -5.90
CA ILE A 164 16.17 -0.60 -6.64
C ILE A 164 14.68 -0.36 -6.92
N ARG A 165 13.92 0.17 -5.96
CA ARG A 165 12.53 0.57 -6.17
C ARG A 165 12.41 1.58 -7.32
N GLY A 166 13.32 2.55 -7.39
CA GLY A 166 13.38 3.50 -8.49
C GLY A 166 13.58 2.83 -9.86
N ASP A 167 14.46 1.82 -9.92
CA ASP A 167 14.71 1.05 -11.13
C ASP A 167 13.46 0.26 -11.58
N VAL A 168 12.73 -0.37 -10.64
CA VAL A 168 11.47 -1.08 -10.93
C VAL A 168 10.39 -0.12 -11.43
N LEU A 169 10.23 1.04 -10.80
CA LEU A 169 9.29 2.06 -11.26
C LEU A 169 9.64 2.58 -12.67
N ASN A 170 10.92 2.68 -13.00
CA ASN A 170 11.38 3.03 -14.35
C ASN A 170 11.12 1.92 -15.37
N MET A 171 11.05 0.65 -14.95
CA MET A 171 10.59 -0.45 -15.81
C MET A 171 9.10 -0.29 -16.15
N THR A 172 8.28 0.11 -15.20
CA THR A 172 6.87 0.44 -15.48
C THR A 172 6.75 1.63 -16.45
N ALA A 173 7.58 2.66 -16.27
CA ALA A 173 7.63 3.79 -17.19
C ALA A 173 8.08 3.40 -18.60
N LEU A 174 8.92 2.38 -18.76
CA LEU A 174 9.29 1.84 -20.07
C LEU A 174 8.08 1.28 -20.84
N LEU A 175 7.10 0.74 -20.12
CA LEU A 175 5.87 0.20 -20.74
C LEU A 175 4.88 1.28 -21.16
N CYS A 176 4.65 2.29 -20.32
CA CYS A 176 3.54 3.24 -20.53
C CYS A 176 3.88 4.72 -20.28
N GLY A 177 5.14 5.06 -20.06
CA GLY A 177 5.56 6.44 -19.78
C GLY A 177 5.29 6.91 -18.33
N SER A 178 4.53 6.15 -17.55
CA SER A 178 4.23 6.46 -16.15
C SER A 178 4.94 5.48 -15.22
N ARG A 179 5.65 6.00 -14.22
CA ARG A 179 6.32 5.19 -13.19
C ARG A 179 5.34 4.36 -12.34
N PHE A 180 4.10 4.82 -12.22
CA PHE A 180 3.02 4.17 -11.46
C PHE A 180 2.00 3.47 -12.38
N GLY A 181 2.30 3.29 -13.65
CA GLY A 181 1.45 2.57 -14.59
C GLY A 181 0.12 3.25 -14.91
N ARG A 182 -0.02 4.55 -14.62
CA ARG A 182 -1.24 5.30 -14.93
C ARG A 182 -1.50 5.34 -16.42
N GLY A 183 -2.74 5.10 -16.79
CA GLY A 183 -3.15 5.04 -18.18
C GLY A 183 -2.85 3.71 -18.88
N LEU A 184 -2.14 2.79 -18.26
CA LEU A 184 -1.81 1.50 -18.85
C LEU A 184 -3.03 0.60 -18.97
N VAL A 185 -3.76 0.38 -17.89
CA VAL A 185 -4.92 -0.51 -17.84
C VAL A 185 -6.18 0.24 -18.29
N ARG A 186 -6.95 -0.38 -19.19
CA ARG A 186 -8.21 0.17 -19.73
C ARG A 186 -9.24 -0.96 -19.86
N PRO A 187 -10.54 -0.67 -19.75
CA PRO A 187 -11.57 -1.65 -20.07
C PRO A 187 -11.35 -2.24 -21.47
N GLY A 188 -11.38 -3.55 -21.58
CA GLY A 188 -11.09 -4.29 -22.80
C GLY A 188 -9.62 -4.56 -23.10
N GLY A 189 -8.67 -4.08 -22.26
CA GLY A 189 -7.25 -4.35 -22.47
C GLY A 189 -6.31 -3.35 -21.82
N VAL A 190 -5.39 -2.82 -22.61
CA VAL A 190 -4.35 -1.87 -22.20
C VAL A 190 -4.26 -0.70 -23.19
N GLY A 191 -3.83 0.46 -22.70
CA GLY A 191 -3.63 1.67 -23.51
C GLY A 191 -2.30 1.73 -24.24
N PHE A 192 -1.39 0.83 -23.96
CA PHE A 192 -0.03 0.80 -24.54
C PHE A 192 0.35 -0.63 -24.90
N ASP A 193 1.17 -0.78 -25.92
CA ASP A 193 1.75 -2.07 -26.30
C ASP A 193 3.28 -2.03 -26.14
N ALA A 194 3.88 -3.21 -25.98
CA ALA A 194 5.33 -3.37 -25.87
C ALA A 194 5.84 -4.24 -27.03
N ASN A 195 6.78 -3.71 -27.80
CA ASN A 195 7.47 -4.44 -28.85
C ASN A 195 8.57 -5.37 -28.26
N ALA A 196 9.17 -6.19 -29.12
CA ALA A 196 10.21 -7.13 -28.71
C ALA A 196 11.43 -6.44 -28.07
N GLU A 197 11.81 -5.26 -28.56
CA GLU A 197 12.93 -4.49 -28.04
C GLU A 197 12.67 -4.02 -26.61
N ARG A 198 11.48 -3.45 -26.33
CA ARG A 198 11.07 -3.07 -24.96
C ARG A 198 11.03 -4.26 -24.03
N MET A 199 10.54 -5.40 -24.49
CA MET A 199 10.50 -6.63 -23.69
C MET A 199 11.89 -7.16 -23.38
N ALA A 200 12.82 -7.11 -24.34
CA ALA A 200 14.21 -7.50 -24.10
C ALA A 200 14.90 -6.58 -23.10
N GLU A 201 14.71 -5.27 -23.21
CA GLU A 201 15.24 -4.28 -22.26
C GLU A 201 14.63 -4.45 -20.86
N LEU A 202 13.32 -4.69 -20.77
CA LEU A 202 12.65 -4.97 -19.50
C LEU A 202 13.29 -6.18 -18.81
N ARG A 203 13.49 -7.28 -19.56
CA ARG A 203 14.11 -8.50 -19.03
C ARG A 203 15.53 -8.25 -18.54
N ARG A 204 16.34 -7.55 -19.30
CA ARG A 204 17.70 -7.18 -18.91
C ARG A 204 17.73 -6.38 -17.60
N ARG A 205 16.80 -5.42 -17.44
CA ARG A 205 16.69 -4.64 -16.19
C ARG A 205 16.21 -5.48 -15.03
N LEU A 206 15.27 -6.39 -15.27
CA LEU A 206 14.75 -7.30 -14.27
C LEU A 206 15.85 -8.22 -13.72
N ASP A 207 16.67 -8.79 -14.60
CA ASP A 207 17.81 -9.66 -14.20
C ASP A 207 18.83 -8.91 -13.34
N ALA A 208 19.09 -7.63 -13.63
CA ALA A 208 19.94 -6.79 -12.80
C ALA A 208 19.30 -6.46 -11.45
N CYS A 209 18.01 -6.12 -11.46
CA CYS A 209 17.26 -5.80 -10.27
C CYS A 209 17.17 -6.99 -9.30
N GLU A 210 16.98 -8.21 -9.81
CA GLU A 210 16.98 -9.43 -8.98
C GLU A 210 18.28 -9.62 -8.22
N LYS A 211 19.42 -9.45 -8.89
CA LYS A 211 20.75 -9.56 -8.26
C LYS A 211 20.91 -8.53 -7.13
N ASP A 212 20.56 -7.29 -7.40
CA ASP A 212 20.67 -6.21 -6.44
C ASP A 212 19.72 -6.40 -5.24
N ALA A 213 18.48 -6.84 -5.50
CA ALA A 213 17.52 -7.13 -4.44
C ALA A 213 17.99 -8.26 -3.51
N ARG A 214 18.55 -9.34 -4.08
CA ARG A 214 19.15 -10.43 -3.29
C ARG A 214 20.26 -9.92 -2.38
N VAL A 215 21.16 -9.09 -2.90
CA VAL A 215 22.24 -8.49 -2.10
C VAL A 215 21.69 -7.62 -0.98
N ALA A 216 20.68 -6.79 -1.25
CA ALA A 216 20.06 -5.94 -0.25
C ALA A 216 19.39 -6.74 0.88
N ILE A 217 18.68 -7.83 0.53
CA ILE A 217 18.05 -8.74 1.49
C ILE A 217 19.09 -9.47 2.33
N GLU A 218 20.10 -10.05 1.69
CA GLU A 218 21.17 -10.78 2.39
C GLU A 218 21.95 -9.86 3.34
N LEU A 219 22.20 -8.62 2.96
CA LEU A 219 22.86 -7.64 3.81
C LEU A 219 22.09 -7.41 5.12
N LEU A 220 20.76 -7.24 5.02
CA LEU A 220 19.90 -7.12 6.20
C LEU A 220 19.92 -8.41 7.05
N TRP A 221 19.70 -9.56 6.41
CA TRP A 221 19.56 -10.87 7.07
C TRP A 221 20.81 -11.35 7.78
N ARG A 222 22.00 -10.95 7.30
CA ARG A 222 23.28 -11.27 7.91
C ARG A 222 23.68 -10.34 9.06
N THR A 223 22.91 -9.26 9.27
CA THR A 223 23.21 -8.27 10.31
C THR A 223 22.38 -8.58 11.55
N SER A 224 22.97 -9.32 12.51
CA SER A 224 22.28 -9.78 13.73
C SER A 224 21.65 -8.64 14.53
N SER A 225 22.34 -7.50 14.64
CA SER A 225 21.82 -6.32 15.35
C SER A 225 20.57 -5.69 14.69
N ALA A 226 20.35 -5.91 13.41
CA ALA A 226 19.11 -5.50 12.72
C ALA A 226 18.05 -6.59 12.87
N VAL A 227 18.40 -7.86 12.68
CA VAL A 227 17.45 -8.99 12.73
C VAL A 227 16.78 -9.11 14.08
N VAL A 228 17.54 -8.99 15.19
CA VAL A 228 17.03 -9.09 16.54
C VAL A 228 15.93 -8.04 16.84
N ARG A 229 15.88 -6.94 16.11
CA ARG A 229 14.84 -5.91 16.25
C ARG A 229 13.51 -6.28 15.58
N PHE A 230 13.51 -7.30 14.74
CA PHE A 230 12.30 -7.84 14.11
C PHE A 230 11.79 -9.08 14.82
N GLU A 231 12.66 -9.79 15.55
CA GLU A 231 12.30 -11.04 16.22
C GLU A 231 11.34 -10.76 17.39
N GLU A 232 10.27 -11.54 17.46
CA GLU A 232 9.24 -11.50 18.50
C GLU A 232 8.46 -10.17 18.61
N VAL A 233 8.59 -9.29 17.62
CA VAL A 233 7.89 -7.99 17.56
C VAL A 233 6.65 -8.09 16.67
N GLY A 234 5.49 -7.67 17.21
CA GLY A 234 4.25 -7.57 16.45
C GLY A 234 3.69 -8.92 15.97
N ALA A 235 3.95 -10.00 16.69
CA ALA A 235 3.42 -11.32 16.34
C ALA A 235 1.89 -11.32 16.43
N VAL A 236 1.23 -11.59 15.29
CA VAL A 236 -0.24 -11.68 15.20
C VAL A 236 -0.64 -13.15 15.07
N PRO A 237 -1.40 -13.71 16.02
CA PRO A 237 -1.92 -15.06 15.92
C PRO A 237 -2.81 -15.23 14.67
N ARG A 238 -2.73 -16.41 14.04
CA ARG A 238 -3.52 -16.72 12.83
C ARG A 238 -5.02 -16.50 13.03
N ALA A 239 -5.55 -16.83 14.21
CA ALA A 239 -6.97 -16.64 14.52
C ALA A 239 -7.37 -15.16 14.44
N ILE A 240 -6.57 -14.29 15.05
CA ILE A 240 -6.77 -12.82 14.99
C ILE A 240 -6.64 -12.31 13.55
N ALA A 241 -5.68 -12.83 12.79
CA ALA A 241 -5.52 -12.44 11.38
C ALA A 241 -6.76 -12.79 10.52
N VAL A 242 -7.41 -13.92 10.80
CA VAL A 242 -8.67 -14.32 10.15
C VAL A 242 -9.82 -13.40 10.56
N GLU A 243 -9.96 -13.13 11.86
CA GLU A 243 -11.00 -12.27 12.42
C GLU A 243 -10.90 -10.84 11.86
N LEU A 244 -9.69 -10.29 11.78
CA LEU A 244 -9.42 -8.96 11.22
C LEU A 244 -9.51 -8.93 9.69
N GLY A 245 -9.64 -10.07 9.02
CA GLY A 245 -9.71 -10.15 7.57
C GLY A 245 -8.40 -9.76 6.88
N LEU A 246 -7.23 -10.05 7.49
CA LEU A 246 -5.94 -9.70 6.90
C LEU A 246 -5.75 -10.36 5.53
N VAL A 247 -5.12 -9.63 4.62
CA VAL A 247 -4.81 -10.06 3.25
C VAL A 247 -3.34 -9.77 2.90
N GLY A 248 -2.89 -10.26 1.76
CA GLY A 248 -1.56 -9.97 1.22
C GLY A 248 -0.40 -10.47 2.08
N PRO A 249 0.75 -9.77 2.08
CA PRO A 249 1.94 -10.14 2.86
C PRO A 249 1.68 -10.27 4.36
N ALA A 250 0.88 -9.37 4.95
CA ALA A 250 0.51 -9.42 6.36
C ALA A 250 -0.19 -10.74 6.73
N ALA A 251 -1.18 -11.17 5.93
CA ALA A 251 -1.85 -12.45 6.13
C ALA A 251 -0.88 -13.63 6.01
N ARG A 252 -0.03 -13.64 4.98
CA ARG A 252 0.94 -14.72 4.78
C ARG A 252 1.98 -14.80 5.90
N ALA A 253 2.38 -13.67 6.46
CA ALA A 253 3.26 -13.62 7.63
C ALA A 253 2.66 -14.33 8.86
N THR A 254 1.31 -14.38 8.99
CA THR A 254 0.62 -15.12 10.05
C THR A 254 0.36 -16.60 9.73
N GLY A 255 0.87 -17.11 8.61
CA GLY A 255 0.66 -18.49 8.14
C GLY A 255 -0.65 -18.71 7.39
N LEU A 256 -1.36 -17.64 6.98
CA LEU A 256 -2.51 -17.75 6.09
C LEU A 256 -2.04 -17.90 4.64
N ALA A 257 -2.26 -19.08 4.04
CA ALA A 257 -1.84 -19.40 2.67
C ALA A 257 -2.81 -18.83 1.62
N ARG A 258 -3.10 -17.51 1.69
CA ARG A 258 -3.93 -16.80 0.71
C ARG A 258 -3.04 -15.97 -0.21
N ASP A 259 -3.14 -16.22 -1.51
CA ASP A 259 -2.43 -15.45 -2.53
C ASP A 259 -3.25 -15.42 -3.82
N ILE A 260 -3.70 -14.25 -4.24
CA ILE A 260 -4.53 -14.09 -5.43
C ILE A 260 -3.89 -14.69 -6.70
N ARG A 261 -2.57 -14.76 -6.77
CA ARG A 261 -1.85 -15.37 -7.89
C ARG A 261 -2.03 -16.90 -7.97
N ARG A 262 -2.52 -17.53 -6.91
CA ARG A 262 -2.79 -18.97 -6.82
C ARG A 262 -4.28 -19.28 -6.93
N ASP A 263 -5.11 -18.28 -6.65
CA ASP A 263 -6.57 -18.43 -6.56
C ASP A 263 -7.26 -18.04 -7.89
N GLN A 264 -6.49 -17.66 -8.92
CA GLN A 264 -6.95 -17.30 -10.28
C GLN A 264 -6.79 -18.45 -11.26
#